data_c9070d9db61075fbe837e8a407f9130f
#
_entry.id   c9070d9db61075fbe837e8a407f9130f
#
_cell.length_a   1.000
_cell.length_b   1.000
_cell.length_c   1.000
_cell.angle_alpha   90.00
_cell.angle_beta   90.00
_cell.angle_gamma   90.00
#
_symmetry.space_group_name_H-M   'P 1'
#
loop_
_entity.id
_entity.type
_entity.pdbx_description
1 polymer ?
#
loop_
_entity_poly.entity_id
_entity_poly.type
_entity_poly.pdbx_seq_one_letter_code
_entity_poly.pdbx_strand_id
1 'polypeptide(L)'
;IDGRYNRGKPILEGGDYIPAGTRAFIGCGMRTNIEGIQQIMRADGFGHDTVVVVKDRKWWQMQMHLDTYFNIIDRDLCTLVESRLHATDQDPEWVTVDVYTRAEDGISYRLDQADIPLVAYLQGIGFSIIPISEEDELHYANNYLTIAPRHIMAVANQSHTLVQSFEQHGVKVEWVPLENLIKGYGAA
;
A
#
# COMPACT_ATOMS: atom_id res chain seq x y z
N ILE A 1 7.34 -4.67 -15.57
CA ILE A 1 7.58 -3.55 -16.53
C ILE A 1 8.00 -2.35 -15.71
N ASP A 2 9.18 -1.79 -15.97
CA ASP A 2 9.69 -0.64 -15.22
C ASP A 2 9.01 0.64 -15.76
N GLY A 3 8.23 1.31 -14.93
CA GLY A 3 7.50 2.55 -15.28
C GLY A 3 8.40 3.68 -15.80
N ARG A 4 9.71 3.65 -15.49
CA ARG A 4 10.69 4.61 -16.02
C ARG A 4 10.83 4.55 -17.54
N TYR A 5 10.65 3.36 -18.13
CA TYR A 5 10.82 3.13 -19.57
C TYR A 5 9.52 3.31 -20.36
N ASN A 6 8.39 3.47 -19.68
CA ASN A 6 7.06 3.59 -20.31
C ASN A 6 6.45 4.99 -20.14
N ARG A 7 7.28 6.03 -20.11
CA ARG A 7 6.79 7.43 -20.04
C ARG A 7 5.76 7.68 -21.13
N GLY A 8 4.58 8.15 -20.72
CA GLY A 8 3.46 8.45 -21.63
C GLY A 8 2.58 7.25 -21.97
N LYS A 9 2.87 6.03 -21.50
CA LYS A 9 1.94 4.91 -21.57
C LYS A 9 1.30 4.69 -20.19
N PRO A 10 -0.04 4.68 -20.10
CA PRO A 10 -0.74 4.40 -18.86
C PRO A 10 -0.46 2.97 -18.40
N ILE A 11 0.02 2.80 -17.16
CA ILE A 11 0.29 1.51 -16.54
C ILE A 11 -0.25 1.51 -15.12
N LEU A 12 -0.96 0.43 -14.75
CA LEU A 12 -1.37 0.12 -13.39
C LEU A 12 -1.22 -1.39 -13.18
N GLU A 13 -0.55 -1.79 -12.10
CA GLU A 13 -0.40 -3.20 -11.69
C GLU A 13 -1.19 -3.48 -10.41
N GLY A 14 -1.66 -4.73 -10.25
CA GLY A 14 -2.59 -5.11 -9.17
C GLY A 14 -2.05 -4.88 -7.76
N GLY A 15 -0.76 -5.14 -7.51
CA GLY A 15 -0.13 -4.92 -6.20
C GLY A 15 -0.04 -3.45 -5.77
N ASP A 16 -0.35 -2.52 -6.68
CA ASP A 16 -0.45 -1.09 -6.37
C ASP A 16 -1.88 -0.63 -6.03
N TYR A 17 -2.87 -1.53 -6.01
CA TYR A 17 -4.25 -1.21 -5.71
C TYR A 17 -4.72 -1.86 -4.40
N ILE A 18 -4.98 -1.06 -3.36
CA ILE A 18 -5.46 -1.53 -2.06
C ILE A 18 -6.79 -0.85 -1.72
N PRO A 19 -7.92 -1.57 -1.84
CA PRO A 19 -9.23 -1.06 -1.45
C PRO A 19 -9.36 -0.96 0.07
N ALA A 20 -9.99 0.13 0.56
CA ALA A 20 -10.20 0.41 1.98
C ALA A 20 -11.56 1.04 2.24
N GLY A 21 -12.62 0.27 2.03
CA GLY A 21 -14.01 0.74 2.18
C GLY A 21 -14.39 1.78 1.12
N THR A 22 -14.70 3.01 1.54
CA THR A 22 -15.06 4.11 0.62
C THR A 22 -13.85 4.76 -0.05
N ARG A 23 -12.64 4.34 0.28
CA ARG A 23 -11.39 4.83 -0.33
C ARG A 23 -10.55 3.71 -0.91
N ALA A 24 -9.66 4.07 -1.83
CA ALA A 24 -8.60 3.18 -2.32
C ALA A 24 -7.25 3.88 -2.21
N PHE A 25 -6.22 3.11 -1.83
CA PHE A 25 -4.83 3.53 -1.92
C PHE A 25 -4.23 2.98 -3.21
N ILE A 26 -3.56 3.85 -3.97
CA ILE A 26 -2.99 3.48 -5.26
C ILE A 26 -1.53 3.87 -5.27
N GLY A 27 -0.64 2.88 -5.38
CA GLY A 27 0.80 3.11 -5.52
C GLY A 27 1.12 3.83 -6.83
N CYS A 28 1.99 4.83 -6.76
CA CYS A 28 2.55 5.52 -7.92
C CYS A 28 4.09 5.48 -7.77
N GLY A 29 4.73 4.59 -8.50
CA GLY A 29 6.15 4.30 -8.31
C GLY A 29 6.77 3.54 -9.48
N MET A 30 7.42 2.43 -9.18
CA MET A 30 8.16 1.65 -10.16
C MET A 30 7.25 1.00 -11.22
N ARG A 31 6.09 0.48 -10.82
CA ARG A 31 5.23 -0.37 -11.66
C ARG A 31 3.97 0.31 -12.14
N THR A 32 3.47 1.26 -11.38
CA THR A 32 2.29 2.06 -11.72
C THR A 32 2.69 3.52 -11.88
N ASN A 33 2.14 4.18 -12.89
CA ASN A 33 2.41 5.59 -13.15
C ASN A 33 1.15 6.45 -13.03
N ILE A 34 1.37 7.76 -12.89
CA ILE A 34 0.28 8.72 -12.71
C ILE A 34 -0.69 8.76 -13.91
N GLU A 35 -0.18 8.50 -15.12
CA GLU A 35 -0.98 8.46 -16.34
C GLU A 35 -1.99 7.30 -16.28
N GLY A 36 -1.59 6.12 -15.78
CA GLY A 36 -2.48 4.97 -15.56
C GLY A 36 -3.56 5.26 -14.53
N ILE A 37 -3.15 5.83 -13.39
CA ILE A 37 -4.07 6.21 -12.31
C ILE A 37 -5.11 7.23 -12.81
N GLN A 38 -4.65 8.30 -13.46
CA GLN A 38 -5.53 9.34 -13.99
C GLN A 38 -6.48 8.82 -15.09
N GLN A 39 -6.03 7.87 -15.92
CA GLN A 39 -6.89 7.27 -16.93
C GLN A 39 -8.05 6.51 -16.28
N ILE A 40 -7.78 5.73 -15.22
CA ILE A 40 -8.82 4.99 -14.49
C ILE A 40 -9.74 5.95 -13.73
N MET A 41 -9.21 6.99 -13.09
CA MET A 41 -10.04 8.03 -12.44
C MET A 41 -11.00 8.69 -13.43
N ARG A 42 -10.52 9.06 -14.64
CA ARG A 42 -11.38 9.66 -15.68
C ARG A 42 -12.49 8.72 -16.19
N ALA A 43 -12.27 7.41 -16.11
CA ALA A 43 -13.24 6.39 -16.48
C ALA A 43 -14.15 5.96 -15.32
N ASP A 44 -14.03 6.58 -14.14
CA ASP A 44 -14.63 6.15 -12.87
C ASP A 44 -14.37 4.68 -12.52
N GLY A 45 -13.22 4.15 -12.97
CA GLY A 45 -12.92 2.71 -12.85
C GLY A 45 -12.55 2.26 -11.45
N PHE A 46 -12.23 3.16 -10.51
CA PHE A 46 -11.96 2.80 -9.13
C PHE A 46 -13.24 2.63 -8.28
N GLY A 47 -14.30 3.35 -8.59
CA GLY A 47 -15.59 3.24 -7.91
C GLY A 47 -15.60 3.68 -6.43
N HIS A 48 -14.55 4.38 -5.95
CA HIS A 48 -14.42 4.83 -4.57
C HIS A 48 -14.70 6.34 -4.44
N ASP A 49 -15.14 6.78 -3.25
CA ASP A 49 -15.36 8.20 -2.98
C ASP A 49 -14.04 8.98 -2.86
N THR A 50 -12.98 8.28 -2.41
CA THR A 50 -11.65 8.86 -2.24
C THR A 50 -10.60 7.96 -2.89
N VAL A 51 -9.71 8.56 -3.69
CA VAL A 51 -8.52 7.90 -4.24
C VAL A 51 -7.29 8.56 -3.62
N VAL A 52 -6.47 7.78 -2.93
CA VAL A 52 -5.24 8.20 -2.28
C VAL A 52 -4.06 7.71 -3.11
N VAL A 53 -3.43 8.59 -3.84
CA VAL A 53 -2.26 8.26 -4.67
C VAL A 53 -1.01 8.30 -3.80
N VAL A 54 -0.43 7.14 -3.54
CA VAL A 54 0.77 6.96 -2.71
C VAL A 54 2.01 7.09 -3.60
N LYS A 55 2.77 8.19 -3.44
CA LYS A 55 3.90 8.53 -4.31
C LYS A 55 5.20 7.98 -3.74
N ASP A 56 5.67 6.87 -4.32
CA ASP A 56 6.97 6.28 -4.01
C ASP A 56 8.06 6.84 -4.94
N ARG A 57 9.12 7.38 -4.35
CA ARG A 57 10.27 7.94 -5.07
C ARG A 57 11.54 7.06 -4.99
N LYS A 58 11.54 6.02 -4.14
CA LYS A 58 12.69 5.13 -3.97
C LYS A 58 12.90 4.21 -5.18
N TRP A 59 11.82 3.72 -5.79
CA TRP A 59 11.86 2.86 -6.98
C TRP A 59 12.76 1.63 -6.80
N TRP A 60 12.54 0.91 -5.72
CA TRP A 60 13.33 -0.27 -5.36
C TRP A 60 12.58 -1.57 -5.70
N GLN A 61 13.30 -2.56 -6.30
CA GLN A 61 12.69 -3.81 -6.78
C GLN A 61 12.02 -4.62 -5.66
N MET A 62 12.54 -4.61 -4.43
CA MET A 62 11.93 -5.30 -3.30
C MET A 62 10.63 -4.63 -2.83
N GLN A 63 10.49 -3.34 -3.10
CA GLN A 63 9.31 -2.55 -2.80
C GLN A 63 8.65 -2.04 -4.09
N MET A 64 8.54 -2.91 -5.10
CA MET A 64 8.08 -2.52 -6.42
C MET A 64 6.60 -2.16 -6.50
N HIS A 65 5.79 -2.67 -5.59
CA HIS A 65 4.36 -2.40 -5.45
C HIS A 65 4.02 -1.88 -4.05
N LEU A 66 2.87 -1.24 -3.93
CA LEU A 66 2.38 -0.71 -2.67
C LEU A 66 2.22 -1.81 -1.60
N ASP A 67 1.66 -2.97 -1.97
CA ASP A 67 1.41 -4.11 -1.08
C ASP A 67 2.66 -4.79 -0.52
N THR A 68 3.85 -4.44 -1.03
CA THR A 68 5.12 -4.96 -0.50
C THR A 68 5.63 -4.18 0.71
N TYR A 69 5.23 -2.91 0.89
CA TYR A 69 5.70 -2.09 1.99
C TYR A 69 4.59 -1.46 2.85
N PHE A 70 3.34 -1.48 2.34
CA PHE A 70 2.15 -1.00 3.03
C PHE A 70 0.98 -1.92 2.71
N ASN A 71 0.15 -2.27 3.71
CA ASN A 71 -1.08 -3.01 3.48
C ASN A 71 -2.10 -2.73 4.60
N ILE A 72 -3.37 -3.06 4.36
CA ILE A 72 -4.48 -2.76 5.26
C ILE A 72 -5.04 -4.04 5.86
N ILE A 73 -5.14 -4.06 7.20
CA ILE A 73 -5.73 -5.16 7.98
C ILE A 73 -7.20 -4.90 8.26
N ASP A 74 -7.55 -3.65 8.63
CA ASP A 74 -8.91 -3.24 8.98
C ASP A 74 -9.08 -1.74 8.67
N ARG A 75 -10.28 -1.20 8.89
CA ARG A 75 -10.61 0.21 8.69
C ARG A 75 -9.78 1.19 9.51
N ASP A 76 -9.14 0.73 10.58
CA ASP A 76 -8.35 1.50 11.55
C ASP A 76 -6.95 0.93 11.79
N LEU A 77 -6.54 -0.10 11.05
CA LEU A 77 -5.29 -0.81 11.26
C LEU A 77 -4.60 -1.15 9.94
N CYS A 78 -3.32 -0.82 9.83
CA CYS A 78 -2.49 -1.12 8.68
C CYS A 78 -1.08 -1.55 9.10
N THR A 79 -0.31 -2.05 8.17
CA THR A 79 1.13 -2.31 8.31
C THR A 79 1.92 -1.34 7.44
N LEU A 80 3.13 -0.98 7.87
CA LEU A 80 4.08 -0.19 7.11
C LEU A 80 5.50 -0.59 7.48
N VAL A 81 6.40 -0.73 6.51
CA VAL A 81 7.81 -1.02 6.80
C VAL A 81 8.45 0.10 7.60
N GLU A 82 9.29 -0.26 8.58
CA GLU A 82 9.90 0.69 9.53
C GLU A 82 10.73 1.78 8.82
N SER A 83 11.44 1.43 7.75
CA SER A 83 12.23 2.40 6.99
C SER A 83 11.38 3.55 6.43
N ARG A 84 10.10 3.28 6.09
CA ARG A 84 9.17 4.33 5.62
C ARG A 84 8.41 5.01 6.76
N LEU A 85 8.21 4.30 7.88
CA LEU A 85 7.55 4.86 9.07
C LEU A 85 8.36 6.00 9.69
N HIS A 86 9.69 5.88 9.68
CA HIS A 86 10.62 6.83 10.30
C HIS A 86 11.31 7.76 9.30
N ALA A 87 11.03 7.62 8.00
CA ALA A 87 11.63 8.44 6.95
C ALA A 87 11.27 9.93 7.09
N THR A 88 12.18 10.77 6.70
CA THR A 88 12.03 12.22 6.57
C THR A 88 12.07 12.63 5.10
N ASP A 89 11.80 13.88 4.77
CA ASP A 89 11.81 14.40 3.40
C ASP A 89 13.19 14.34 2.72
N GLN A 90 14.25 14.11 3.50
CA GLN A 90 15.63 13.92 3.02
C GLN A 90 15.91 12.46 2.62
N ASP A 91 15.08 11.51 3.06
CA ASP A 91 15.30 10.09 2.84
C ASP A 91 14.62 9.61 1.55
N PRO A 92 15.23 8.66 0.81
CA PRO A 92 14.58 8.05 -0.36
C PRO A 92 13.31 7.27 -0.01
N GLU A 93 13.20 6.78 1.22
CA GLU A 93 12.05 6.06 1.78
C GLU A 93 10.85 6.96 2.06
N TRP A 94 11.03 8.29 2.00
CA TRP A 94 9.94 9.23 2.23
C TRP A 94 8.83 9.09 1.20
N VAL A 95 7.62 8.87 1.68
CA VAL A 95 6.43 8.68 0.86
C VAL A 95 5.42 9.78 1.17
N THR A 96 4.86 10.37 0.12
CA THR A 96 3.77 11.33 0.24
C THR A 96 2.52 10.82 -0.47
N VAL A 97 1.39 11.42 -0.17
CA VAL A 97 0.13 11.12 -0.82
C VAL A 97 -0.51 12.36 -1.43
N ASP A 98 -1.19 12.14 -2.57
CA ASP A 98 -2.17 13.08 -3.11
C ASP A 98 -3.55 12.49 -2.91
N VAL A 99 -4.46 13.27 -2.35
CA VAL A 99 -5.82 12.85 -2.03
C VAL A 99 -6.80 13.44 -3.03
N TYR A 100 -7.46 12.57 -3.75
CA TYR A 100 -8.52 12.93 -4.69
C TYR A 100 -9.87 12.51 -4.14
N THR A 101 -10.85 13.39 -4.16
CA THR A 101 -12.23 13.10 -3.78
C THR A 101 -13.16 13.16 -4.97
N ARG A 102 -14.18 12.33 -4.93
CA ARG A 102 -15.25 12.33 -5.93
C ARG A 102 -15.94 13.68 -5.93
N ALA A 103 -16.10 14.28 -7.10
CA ALA A 103 -16.78 15.55 -7.24
C ALA A 103 -18.31 15.40 -7.16
N GLU A 104 -19.03 16.52 -7.09
CA GLU A 104 -20.50 16.55 -6.99
C GLU A 104 -21.22 15.91 -8.19
N ASP A 105 -20.54 15.80 -9.35
CA ASP A 105 -21.05 15.11 -10.53
C ASP A 105 -21.12 13.58 -10.35
N GLY A 106 -20.54 13.05 -9.27
CA GLY A 106 -20.52 11.63 -8.94
C GLY A 106 -19.62 10.79 -9.82
N ILE A 107 -18.83 11.37 -10.72
CA ILE A 107 -18.03 10.67 -11.73
C ILE A 107 -16.57 11.14 -11.71
N SER A 108 -16.33 12.44 -11.67
CA SER A 108 -14.99 13.01 -11.72
C SER A 108 -14.34 13.06 -10.34
N TYR A 109 -13.00 13.21 -10.32
CA TYR A 109 -12.22 13.35 -9.10
C TYR A 109 -11.52 14.71 -9.08
N ARG A 110 -11.54 15.36 -7.90
CA ARG A 110 -10.85 16.61 -7.64
C ARG A 110 -9.70 16.36 -6.67
N LEU A 111 -8.53 16.94 -6.94
CA LEU A 111 -7.42 16.96 -6.01
C LEU A 111 -7.77 17.88 -4.83
N ASP A 112 -7.87 17.32 -3.63
CA ASP A 112 -8.16 18.06 -2.40
C ASP A 112 -6.89 18.40 -1.61
N GLN A 113 -5.95 17.46 -1.55
CA GLN A 113 -4.71 17.61 -0.80
C GLN A 113 -3.56 17.01 -1.61
N ALA A 114 -2.40 17.64 -1.57
CA ALA A 114 -1.21 17.19 -2.28
C ALA A 114 0.01 17.13 -1.35
N ASP A 115 0.92 16.20 -1.64
CA ASP A 115 2.22 16.04 -0.98
C ASP A 115 2.16 15.86 0.55
N ILE A 116 1.09 15.27 1.07
CA ILE A 116 0.96 14.98 2.50
C ILE A 116 1.84 13.77 2.85
N PRO A 117 2.65 13.80 3.92
CA PRO A 117 3.35 12.62 4.39
C PRO A 117 2.41 11.44 4.64
N LEU A 118 2.72 10.25 4.11
CA LEU A 118 1.86 9.07 4.22
C LEU A 118 1.50 8.76 5.68
N VAL A 119 2.49 8.78 6.58
CA VAL A 119 2.29 8.48 8.01
C VAL A 119 1.33 9.49 8.65
N ALA A 120 1.53 10.78 8.37
CA ALA A 120 0.66 11.84 8.90
C ALA A 120 -0.77 11.71 8.36
N TYR A 121 -0.92 11.37 7.07
CA TYR A 121 -2.22 11.12 6.48
C TYR A 121 -2.94 9.93 7.14
N LEU A 122 -2.26 8.77 7.27
CA LEU A 122 -2.82 7.57 7.90
C LEU A 122 -3.28 7.84 9.32
N GLN A 123 -2.43 8.48 10.15
CA GLN A 123 -2.77 8.86 11.52
C GLN A 123 -3.94 9.86 11.57
N GLY A 124 -3.95 10.84 10.66
CA GLY A 124 -5.00 11.85 10.55
C GLY A 124 -6.38 11.28 10.22
N ILE A 125 -6.44 10.15 9.53
CA ILE A 125 -7.69 9.43 9.23
C ILE A 125 -7.97 8.27 10.18
N GLY A 126 -7.19 8.14 11.27
CA GLY A 126 -7.47 7.23 12.39
C GLY A 126 -6.82 5.84 12.28
N PHE A 127 -5.84 5.63 11.39
CA PHE A 127 -5.11 4.36 11.36
C PHE A 127 -4.08 4.24 12.48
N SER A 128 -4.07 3.09 13.15
CA SER A 128 -2.93 2.56 13.88
C SER A 128 -2.02 1.82 12.91
N ILE A 129 -0.70 1.94 13.09
CA ILE A 129 0.29 1.36 12.19
C ILE A 129 1.08 0.29 12.96
N ILE A 130 1.07 -0.94 12.46
CA ILE A 130 1.99 -2.00 12.91
C ILE A 130 3.27 -1.87 12.07
N PRO A 131 4.42 -1.60 12.71
CA PRO A 131 5.70 -1.54 11.99
C PRO A 131 6.12 -2.94 11.55
N ILE A 132 6.67 -3.02 10.34
CA ILE A 132 7.29 -4.24 9.79
C ILE A 132 8.80 -4.02 9.75
N SER A 133 9.55 -4.90 10.42
CA SER A 133 11.01 -4.85 10.43
C SER A 133 11.60 -5.18 9.06
N GLU A 134 12.87 -4.80 8.83
CA GLU A 134 13.59 -5.17 7.60
C GLU A 134 13.69 -6.70 7.44
N GLU A 135 13.83 -7.44 8.54
CA GLU A 135 13.86 -8.90 8.51
C GLU A 135 12.53 -9.47 8.03
N ASP A 136 11.40 -9.01 8.60
CA ASP A 136 10.08 -9.47 8.21
C ASP A 136 9.69 -9.02 6.79
N GLU A 137 10.15 -7.83 6.37
CA GLU A 137 9.96 -7.34 5.00
C GLU A 137 10.60 -8.30 3.98
N LEU A 138 11.83 -8.77 4.24
CA LEU A 138 12.51 -9.76 3.40
C LEU A 138 11.78 -11.11 3.31
N HIS A 139 10.91 -11.39 4.28
CA HIS A 139 10.02 -12.55 4.30
C HIS A 139 8.58 -12.23 3.85
N TYR A 140 8.38 -11.12 3.16
CA TYR A 140 7.09 -10.69 2.57
C TYR A 140 5.97 -10.48 3.60
N ALA A 141 6.30 -9.98 4.79
CA ALA A 141 5.34 -9.78 5.87
C ALA A 141 4.18 -8.82 5.52
N ASN A 142 4.41 -7.81 4.66
CA ASN A 142 3.37 -6.91 4.18
C ASN A 142 2.50 -7.48 3.06
N ASN A 143 2.97 -8.51 2.37
CA ASN A 143 2.28 -9.07 1.21
C ASN A 143 1.30 -10.15 1.66
N TYR A 144 0.25 -9.74 2.37
CA TYR A 144 -0.82 -10.60 2.88
C TYR A 144 -2.15 -10.25 2.22
N LEU A 145 -3.08 -11.20 2.27
CA LEU A 145 -4.48 -11.01 1.86
C LEU A 145 -5.36 -10.78 3.08
N THR A 146 -6.05 -9.65 3.13
CA THR A 146 -7.09 -9.40 4.14
C THR A 146 -8.38 -10.12 3.74
N ILE A 147 -8.78 -11.11 4.55
CA ILE A 147 -9.94 -11.97 4.29
C ILE A 147 -11.21 -11.36 4.92
N ALA A 148 -11.06 -10.76 6.09
CA ALA A 148 -12.13 -10.11 6.84
C ALA A 148 -11.52 -9.07 7.81
N PRO A 149 -12.30 -8.21 8.46
CA PRO A 149 -11.78 -7.31 9.47
C PRO A 149 -10.93 -8.05 10.50
N ARG A 150 -9.69 -7.59 10.70
CA ARG A 150 -8.67 -8.21 11.58
C ARG A 150 -8.42 -9.71 11.32
N HIS A 151 -8.62 -10.15 10.08
CA HIS A 151 -8.35 -11.51 9.67
C HIS A 151 -7.59 -11.51 8.35
N ILE A 152 -6.34 -11.97 8.38
CA ILE A 152 -5.43 -11.98 7.23
C ILE A 152 -4.90 -13.38 6.94
N MET A 153 -4.55 -13.63 5.67
CA MET A 153 -3.76 -14.77 5.24
C MET A 153 -2.37 -14.25 4.88
N ALA A 154 -1.32 -14.72 5.55
CA ALA A 154 0.03 -14.18 5.44
C ALA A 154 1.08 -15.29 5.28
N VAL A 155 2.27 -14.91 4.80
CA VAL A 155 3.41 -15.82 4.64
C VAL A 155 3.88 -16.30 6.01
N ALA A 156 4.06 -17.62 6.16
CA ALA A 156 4.60 -18.23 7.37
C ALA A 156 6.08 -17.86 7.63
N ASN A 157 6.57 -18.19 8.80
CA ASN A 157 7.96 -17.99 9.24
C ASN A 157 8.36 -16.52 9.46
N GLN A 158 7.42 -15.69 9.88
CA GLN A 158 7.70 -14.33 10.34
C GLN A 158 8.34 -14.31 11.74
N SER A 159 8.92 -13.17 12.13
CA SER A 159 9.52 -13.01 13.44
C SER A 159 8.50 -13.17 14.57
N HIS A 160 8.99 -13.63 15.73
CA HIS A 160 8.14 -13.73 16.93
C HIS A 160 7.56 -12.36 17.36
N THR A 161 8.34 -11.30 17.17
CA THR A 161 7.91 -9.93 17.48
C THR A 161 6.71 -9.51 16.64
N LEU A 162 6.71 -9.80 15.33
CA LEU A 162 5.60 -9.49 14.46
C LEU A 162 4.36 -10.31 14.79
N VAL A 163 4.53 -11.61 15.03
CA VAL A 163 3.43 -12.50 15.46
C VAL A 163 2.76 -11.96 16.72
N GLN A 164 3.54 -11.60 17.74
CA GLN A 164 3.03 -11.00 18.97
C GLN A 164 2.32 -9.64 18.70
N SER A 165 2.86 -8.83 17.81
CA SER A 165 2.24 -7.55 17.45
C SER A 165 0.87 -7.76 16.82
N PHE A 166 0.70 -8.71 15.91
CA PHE A 166 -0.61 -9.05 15.37
C PHE A 166 -1.58 -9.53 16.46
N GLU A 167 -1.14 -10.39 17.37
CA GLU A 167 -1.94 -10.88 18.50
C GLU A 167 -2.41 -9.74 19.41
N GLN A 168 -1.52 -8.81 19.76
CA GLN A 168 -1.82 -7.64 20.60
C GLN A 168 -2.86 -6.71 19.97
N HIS A 169 -2.87 -6.63 18.63
CA HIS A 169 -3.86 -5.86 17.90
C HIS A 169 -5.13 -6.66 17.55
N GLY A 170 -5.26 -7.89 18.07
CA GLY A 170 -6.42 -8.74 17.83
C GLY A 170 -6.53 -9.24 16.38
N VAL A 171 -5.41 -9.35 15.67
CA VAL A 171 -5.38 -9.83 14.29
C VAL A 171 -5.29 -11.36 14.30
N LYS A 172 -6.27 -12.00 13.67
CA LYS A 172 -6.20 -13.43 13.35
C LYS A 172 -5.39 -13.63 12.08
N VAL A 173 -4.37 -14.47 12.14
CA VAL A 173 -3.51 -14.75 10.98
C VAL A 173 -3.61 -16.22 10.58
N GLU A 174 -3.88 -16.47 9.31
CA GLU A 174 -3.75 -17.78 8.69
C GLU A 174 -2.37 -17.84 8.00
N TRP A 175 -1.44 -18.54 8.63
CA TRP A 175 -0.07 -18.67 8.14
C TRP A 175 0.03 -19.69 7.02
N VAL A 176 0.53 -19.28 5.85
CA VAL A 176 0.65 -20.12 4.66
C VAL A 176 2.12 -20.28 4.26
N PRO A 177 2.61 -21.51 4.08
CA PRO A 177 3.97 -21.74 3.56
C PRO A 177 4.01 -21.46 2.06
N LEU A 178 4.56 -20.30 1.65
CA LEU A 178 4.60 -19.83 0.25
C LEU A 178 6.02 -19.84 -0.34
N GLU A 179 6.90 -20.74 0.10
CA GLU A 179 8.34 -20.78 -0.23
C GLU A 179 8.64 -20.79 -1.75
N ASN A 180 7.70 -21.27 -2.56
CA ASN A 180 7.86 -21.27 -4.01
C ASN A 180 7.32 -19.99 -4.68
N LEU A 181 6.29 -19.38 -4.13
CA LEU A 181 5.72 -18.14 -4.68
C LEU A 181 6.61 -16.93 -4.41
N ILE A 182 7.23 -16.85 -3.23
CA ILE A 182 8.15 -15.76 -2.88
C ILE A 182 9.36 -15.66 -3.81
N LYS A 183 9.75 -16.76 -4.48
CA LYS A 183 10.79 -16.73 -5.52
C LYS A 183 10.39 -15.92 -6.75
N GLY A 184 9.11 -15.60 -6.92
CA GLY A 184 8.56 -14.77 -7.98
C GLY A 184 8.38 -13.28 -7.62
N TYR A 185 8.92 -12.85 -6.48
CA TYR A 185 8.77 -11.49 -5.95
C TYR A 185 7.33 -11.12 -5.53
N GLY A 186 6.58 -12.06 -5.02
CA GLY A 186 5.26 -11.82 -4.47
C GLY A 186 4.70 -13.05 -3.76
N ALA A 187 3.78 -12.85 -2.83
CA ALA A 187 3.17 -13.88 -2.02
C ALA A 187 1.63 -13.84 -2.02
N ALA A 188 1.04 -12.74 -2.42
CA ALA A 188 -0.41 -12.55 -2.51
C ALA A 188 -0.83 -11.96 -3.86
#